data_6c901ccf04a965c5de295b32eac7d8c7
#
_entry.id   6c901ccf04a965c5de295b32eac7d8c7
#
_cell.length_a   1.000
_cell.length_b   1.000
_cell.length_c   1.000
_cell.angle_alpha   90.00
_cell.angle_beta   90.00
_cell.angle_gamma   90.00
#
_symmetry.space_group_name_H-M   'P 1'
#
loop_
_entity.id
_entity.type
_entity.pdbx_description
1 polymer ?
#
loop_
_entity_poly.entity_id
_entity_poly.type
_entity_poly.pdbx_seq_one_letter_code
_entity_poly.pdbx_strand_id
1 'polypeptide(L)'
;MANTYLTRTQVAGNRQIFTQSIWFKLTSTADQVFISSYNDANNYNCFFLESGNQVLQVLWKKSGSNAALLNTTRKFRDTSAWYHVVLAVDTTQGTAANRIKLYVNGVQETSFSTATYPNQNESIEVNDNNTNQRIGALNTDTFFQGVASYVAQIDGTQELP
;
A
#
# COMPACT_ATOMS: atom_id res chain seq x y z
N MET A 1 3.37 22.70 -8.18
CA MET A 1 2.50 22.30 -7.04
C MET A 1 3.41 22.02 -5.85
N ALA A 2 3.00 22.37 -4.63
CA ALA A 2 3.78 22.03 -3.45
C ALA A 2 3.76 20.51 -3.24
N ASN A 3 4.92 19.89 -3.14
CA ASN A 3 5.06 18.47 -2.84
C ASN A 3 4.89 18.28 -1.33
N THR A 4 3.67 18.00 -0.90
CA THR A 4 3.33 17.88 0.52
C THR A 4 3.05 16.42 0.87
N TYR A 5 3.68 15.95 1.93
CA TYR A 5 3.46 14.61 2.48
C TYR A 5 3.65 14.63 4.00
N LEU A 6 3.12 13.63 4.66
CA LEU A 6 3.38 13.39 6.08
C LEU A 6 4.45 12.29 6.23
N THR A 7 5.34 12.46 7.18
CA THR A 7 6.37 11.45 7.49
C THR A 7 6.51 11.27 8.99
N ARG A 8 6.78 10.03 9.39
CA ARG A 8 7.18 9.70 10.76
C ARG A 8 8.22 8.58 10.75
N THR A 9 9.11 8.57 11.73
CA THR A 9 9.89 7.36 12.04
C THR A 9 8.94 6.34 12.66
N GLN A 10 8.99 5.12 12.19
CA GLN A 10 8.14 4.06 12.70
C GLN A 10 8.63 3.58 14.07
N VAL A 11 7.70 3.10 14.88
CA VAL A 11 8.00 2.34 16.09
C VAL A 11 8.05 0.86 15.72
N ALA A 12 8.94 0.10 16.36
CA ALA A 12 8.99 -1.34 16.16
C ALA A 12 7.66 -1.99 16.53
N GLY A 13 7.13 -2.79 15.62
CA GLY A 13 5.86 -3.49 15.77
C GLY A 13 5.80 -4.76 14.93
N ASN A 14 4.61 -5.24 14.65
CA ASN A 14 4.45 -6.45 13.86
C ASN A 14 4.67 -6.15 12.37
N ARG A 15 5.74 -6.72 11.80
CA ARG A 15 6.13 -6.56 10.40
C ARG A 15 5.47 -7.57 9.47
N GLN A 16 4.70 -8.50 10.02
CA GLN A 16 4.04 -9.59 9.29
C GLN A 16 2.52 -9.46 9.28
N ILE A 17 1.95 -8.84 10.33
CA ILE A 17 0.50 -8.71 10.49
C ILE A 17 0.16 -7.25 10.75
N PHE A 18 -0.62 -6.65 9.87
CA PHE A 18 -1.08 -5.26 9.99
C PHE A 18 -2.20 -4.96 9.02
N THR A 19 -2.89 -3.85 9.24
CA THR A 19 -3.89 -3.32 8.33
C THR A 19 -3.60 -1.85 8.03
N GLN A 20 -3.72 -1.46 6.76
CA GLN A 20 -3.69 -0.06 6.32
C GLN A 20 -5.03 0.28 5.68
N SER A 21 -5.58 1.42 6.02
CA SER A 21 -6.85 1.92 5.49
C SER A 21 -6.71 3.37 5.07
N ILE A 22 -7.28 3.71 3.93
CA ILE A 22 -7.31 5.08 3.42
C ILE A 22 -8.61 5.38 2.69
N TRP A 23 -9.20 6.55 2.97
CA TRP A 23 -10.19 7.18 2.12
C TRP A 23 -9.51 8.23 1.27
N PHE A 24 -9.67 8.14 -0.05
CA PHE A 24 -9.09 9.11 -0.95
C PHE A 24 -10.01 9.47 -2.12
N LYS A 25 -9.75 10.63 -2.68
CA LYS A 25 -10.30 11.12 -3.93
C LYS A 25 -9.15 11.60 -4.80
N LEU A 26 -9.10 11.15 -6.03
CA LEU A 26 -8.07 11.53 -6.99
C LEU A 26 -8.36 12.93 -7.57
N THR A 27 -7.31 13.68 -7.89
CA THR A 27 -7.40 14.87 -8.75
C THR A 27 -6.63 14.69 -10.05
N SER A 28 -5.92 13.57 -10.19
CA SER A 28 -5.12 13.20 -11.34
C SER A 28 -5.05 11.68 -11.42
N THR A 29 -4.79 11.15 -12.60
CA THR A 29 -4.54 9.72 -12.84
C THR A 29 -3.04 9.42 -13.07
N ALA A 30 -2.16 10.36 -12.75
CA ALA A 30 -0.72 10.13 -12.70
C ALA A 30 -0.34 9.14 -11.57
N ASP A 31 0.90 8.68 -11.55
CA ASP A 31 1.42 7.87 -10.44
C ASP A 31 1.26 8.60 -9.11
N GLN A 32 0.65 7.95 -8.13
CA GLN A 32 0.31 8.57 -6.85
C GLN A 32 0.49 7.57 -5.72
N VAL A 33 1.40 7.86 -4.80
CA VAL A 33 1.64 7.03 -3.63
C VAL A 33 0.73 7.46 -2.47
N PHE A 34 -0.03 6.51 -1.94
CA PHE A 34 -0.91 6.75 -0.79
C PHE A 34 -0.16 6.56 0.53
N ILE A 35 0.42 5.39 0.72
CA ILE A 35 1.14 5.02 1.94
C ILE A 35 2.42 4.29 1.51
N SER A 36 3.52 4.62 2.14
CA SER A 36 4.78 3.91 1.95
C SER A 36 5.56 3.74 3.25
N SER A 37 6.45 2.75 3.28
CA SER A 37 7.55 2.66 4.24
C SER A 37 8.81 2.45 3.43
N TYR A 38 9.77 3.34 3.59
CA TYR A 38 10.94 3.42 2.72
C TYR A 38 12.22 3.43 3.54
N ASN A 39 13.05 2.44 3.32
CA ASN A 39 14.41 2.37 3.84
C ASN A 39 15.40 2.85 2.77
N ASP A 40 15.45 2.17 1.63
CA ASP A 40 16.29 2.48 0.48
C ASP A 40 15.63 1.98 -0.83
N ALA A 41 16.30 2.15 -1.97
CA ALA A 41 15.77 1.77 -3.29
C ALA A 41 15.55 0.25 -3.47
N ASN A 42 16.16 -0.57 -2.63
CA ASN A 42 16.06 -2.03 -2.66
C ASN A 42 15.11 -2.60 -1.59
N ASN A 43 14.75 -1.78 -0.60
CA ASN A 43 13.96 -2.18 0.57
C ASN A 43 12.90 -1.13 0.86
N TYR A 44 11.69 -1.35 0.36
CA TYR A 44 10.53 -0.49 0.61
C TYR A 44 9.23 -1.23 0.33
N ASN A 45 8.17 -0.71 0.85
CA ASN A 45 6.81 -1.08 0.46
C ASN A 45 6.00 0.17 0.17
N CYS A 46 5.15 0.08 -0.81
CA CYS A 46 4.21 1.14 -1.15
C CYS A 46 2.89 0.58 -1.64
N PHE A 47 1.85 1.35 -1.35
CA PHE A 47 0.52 1.21 -1.90
C PHE A 47 0.23 2.46 -2.73
N PHE A 48 -0.03 2.30 -4.03
CA PHE A 48 -0.12 3.43 -4.95
C PHE A 48 -1.04 3.19 -6.16
N LEU A 49 -1.40 4.27 -6.85
CA LEU A 49 -2.01 4.24 -8.17
C LEU A 49 -0.91 4.24 -9.23
N GLU A 50 -0.92 3.23 -10.09
CA GLU A 50 -0.03 3.12 -11.26
C GLU A 50 -0.72 3.77 -12.47
N SER A 51 -0.07 4.78 -13.08
CA SER A 51 -0.69 5.63 -14.10
C SER A 51 -0.85 4.95 -15.45
N GLY A 52 0.07 4.09 -15.85
CA GLY A 52 0.06 3.45 -17.16
C GLY A 52 -1.21 2.62 -17.40
N ASN A 53 -1.64 1.90 -16.38
CA ASN A 53 -2.86 1.10 -16.40
C ASN A 53 -3.99 1.66 -15.53
N GLN A 54 -3.73 2.66 -14.70
CA GLN A 54 -4.67 3.26 -13.75
C GLN A 54 -5.25 2.22 -12.76
N VAL A 55 -4.37 1.38 -12.23
CA VAL A 55 -4.68 0.31 -11.28
C VAL A 55 -4.12 0.61 -9.90
N LEU A 56 -4.74 0.07 -8.87
CA LEU A 56 -4.08 0.03 -7.57
C LEU A 56 -2.99 -1.04 -7.59
N GLN A 57 -1.82 -0.65 -7.12
CA GLN A 57 -0.67 -1.53 -6.99
C GLN A 57 -0.21 -1.61 -5.53
N VAL A 58 -0.01 -2.83 -5.05
CA VAL A 58 0.74 -3.12 -3.83
C VAL A 58 2.11 -3.63 -4.27
N LEU A 59 3.15 -2.90 -3.93
CA LEU A 59 4.53 -3.25 -4.28
C LEU A 59 5.39 -3.31 -3.02
N TRP A 60 6.01 -4.45 -2.78
CA TRP A 60 7.02 -4.64 -1.75
C TRP A 60 8.33 -5.06 -2.39
N LYS A 61 9.36 -4.27 -2.17
CA LYS A 61 10.73 -4.61 -2.53
C LYS A 61 11.53 -5.03 -1.31
N LYS A 62 12.30 -6.09 -1.50
CA LYS A 62 13.24 -6.60 -0.52
C LYS A 62 14.50 -7.09 -1.23
N SER A 63 15.65 -6.58 -0.82
CA SER A 63 16.95 -6.88 -1.44
C SER A 63 16.94 -6.71 -2.97
N GLY A 64 16.26 -5.66 -3.45
CA GLY A 64 16.15 -5.32 -4.87
C GLY A 64 15.13 -6.11 -5.68
N SER A 65 14.54 -7.18 -5.13
CA SER A 65 13.54 -8.01 -5.80
C SER A 65 12.12 -7.69 -5.30
N ASN A 66 11.11 -7.96 -6.12
CA ASN A 66 9.72 -7.82 -5.70
C ASN A 66 9.34 -8.98 -4.78
N ALA A 67 9.24 -8.70 -3.48
CA ALA A 67 8.73 -9.65 -2.48
C ALA A 67 7.21 -9.82 -2.60
N ALA A 68 6.49 -8.75 -2.99
CA ALA A 68 5.08 -8.83 -3.39
C ALA A 68 4.80 -7.83 -4.51
N LEU A 69 3.89 -8.21 -5.43
CA LEU A 69 3.37 -7.35 -6.48
C LEU A 69 1.93 -7.75 -6.80
N LEU A 70 0.99 -6.89 -6.46
CA LEU A 70 -0.43 -7.07 -6.78
C LEU A 70 -0.91 -5.87 -7.59
N ASN A 71 -1.41 -6.11 -8.80
CA ASN A 71 -2.02 -5.09 -9.66
C ASN A 71 -3.49 -5.46 -9.87
N THR A 72 -4.42 -4.59 -9.48
CA THR A 72 -5.84 -4.83 -9.71
C THR A 72 -6.17 -4.87 -11.21
N THR A 73 -7.20 -5.61 -11.60
CA THR A 73 -7.80 -5.45 -12.95
C THR A 73 -8.75 -4.24 -12.99
N ARG A 74 -9.30 -3.86 -11.84
CA ARG A 74 -10.13 -2.66 -11.68
C ARG A 74 -9.32 -1.40 -12.00
N LYS A 75 -9.96 -0.49 -12.74
CA LYS A 75 -9.39 0.81 -13.11
C LYS A 75 -9.94 1.91 -12.21
N PHE A 76 -9.08 2.84 -11.82
CA PHE A 76 -9.41 3.99 -10.95
C PHE A 76 -9.24 5.27 -11.77
N ARG A 77 -10.30 5.66 -12.49
CA ARG A 77 -10.31 6.79 -13.44
C ARG A 77 -11.20 7.93 -13.03
N ASP A 78 -12.15 7.67 -12.14
CA ASP A 78 -13.11 8.67 -11.73
C ASP A 78 -12.50 9.57 -10.65
N THR A 79 -12.14 10.78 -11.05
CA THR A 79 -11.60 11.81 -10.16
C THR A 79 -12.67 12.50 -9.32
N SER A 80 -13.96 12.22 -9.56
CA SER A 80 -15.07 12.73 -8.76
C SER A 80 -15.46 11.80 -7.60
N ALA A 81 -15.10 10.52 -7.70
CA ALA A 81 -15.44 9.51 -6.71
C ALA A 81 -14.52 9.49 -5.50
N TRP A 82 -15.08 9.16 -4.34
CA TRP A 82 -14.33 8.72 -3.17
C TRP A 82 -14.14 7.21 -3.20
N TYR A 83 -12.94 6.80 -2.85
CA TYR A 83 -12.58 5.39 -2.70
C TYR A 83 -12.14 5.12 -1.27
N HIS A 84 -12.71 4.08 -0.66
CA HIS A 84 -12.20 3.51 0.58
C HIS A 84 -11.41 2.26 0.24
N VAL A 85 -10.15 2.21 0.64
CA VAL A 85 -9.29 1.05 0.39
C VAL A 85 -8.71 0.54 1.69
N VAL A 86 -8.79 -0.77 1.87
CA VAL A 86 -8.18 -1.49 3.01
C VAL A 86 -7.22 -2.53 2.47
N LEU A 87 -5.99 -2.46 2.93
CA LEU A 87 -4.94 -3.45 2.72
C LEU A 87 -4.73 -4.22 4.01
N ALA A 88 -5.24 -5.45 4.06
CA ALA A 88 -5.16 -6.32 5.22
C ALA A 88 -4.09 -7.40 4.99
N VAL A 89 -3.09 -7.43 5.85
CA VAL A 89 -1.88 -8.26 5.69
C VAL A 89 -1.71 -9.22 6.86
N ASP A 90 -1.42 -10.47 6.52
CA ASP A 90 -0.96 -11.51 7.44
C ASP A 90 -0.07 -12.51 6.68
N THR A 91 1.23 -12.27 6.68
CA THR A 91 2.18 -13.13 5.96
C THR A 91 2.35 -14.51 6.60
N THR A 92 1.84 -14.74 7.80
CA THR A 92 1.93 -16.06 8.47
C THR A 92 0.99 -17.10 7.87
N GLN A 93 0.03 -16.66 7.05
CA GLN A 93 -0.94 -17.53 6.39
C GLN A 93 -0.28 -18.59 5.49
N GLY A 94 -0.73 -19.82 5.59
CA GLY A 94 -0.23 -20.93 4.76
C GLY A 94 -0.56 -20.74 3.27
N THR A 95 -1.78 -20.25 2.98
CA THR A 95 -2.24 -19.97 1.61
C THR A 95 -1.76 -18.58 1.17
N ALA A 96 -1.02 -18.51 0.05
CA ALA A 96 -0.40 -17.28 -0.42
C ALA A 96 -1.42 -16.13 -0.61
N ALA A 97 -2.57 -16.41 -1.23
CA ALA A 97 -3.62 -15.41 -1.48
C ALA A 97 -4.28 -14.86 -0.20
N ASN A 98 -4.09 -15.50 0.94
CA ASN A 98 -4.56 -15.02 2.24
C ASN A 98 -3.58 -14.08 2.93
N ARG A 99 -2.32 -13.98 2.44
CA ARG A 99 -1.28 -13.13 3.05
C ARG A 99 -1.51 -11.66 2.81
N ILE A 100 -2.13 -11.31 1.69
CA ILE A 100 -2.53 -9.93 1.36
C ILE A 100 -3.95 -9.97 0.83
N LYS A 101 -4.84 -9.21 1.45
CA LYS A 101 -6.21 -8.99 0.99
C LYS A 101 -6.42 -7.50 0.76
N LEU A 102 -6.92 -7.16 -0.39
CA LEU A 102 -7.25 -5.79 -0.79
C LEU A 102 -8.75 -5.65 -0.88
N TYR A 103 -9.29 -4.60 -0.27
CA TYR A 103 -10.72 -4.27 -0.33
C TYR A 103 -10.89 -2.87 -0.92
N VAL A 104 -11.90 -2.70 -1.75
CA VAL A 104 -12.31 -1.41 -2.30
C VAL A 104 -13.78 -1.20 -1.99
N ASN A 105 -14.10 -0.13 -1.26
CA ASN A 105 -15.46 0.20 -0.84
C ASN A 105 -16.16 -0.98 -0.13
N GLY A 106 -15.44 -1.69 0.73
CA GLY A 106 -15.94 -2.85 1.50
C GLY A 106 -15.97 -4.17 0.72
N VAL A 107 -15.65 -4.19 -0.57
CA VAL A 107 -15.66 -5.40 -1.41
C VAL A 107 -14.24 -5.88 -1.64
N GLN A 108 -13.98 -7.17 -1.38
CA GLN A 108 -12.66 -7.75 -1.63
C GLN A 108 -12.34 -7.80 -3.12
N GLU A 109 -11.18 -7.30 -3.49
CA GLU A 109 -10.63 -7.49 -4.83
C GLU A 109 -10.05 -8.90 -4.94
N THR A 110 -10.56 -9.66 -5.88
CA THR A 110 -10.10 -11.04 -6.16
C THR A 110 -9.53 -11.19 -7.56
N SER A 111 -9.63 -10.14 -8.38
CA SER A 111 -9.14 -10.11 -9.76
C SER A 111 -7.92 -9.21 -9.88
N PHE A 112 -6.79 -9.82 -10.18
CA PHE A 112 -5.51 -9.16 -10.36
C PHE A 112 -4.92 -9.48 -11.73
N SER A 113 -4.35 -8.48 -12.40
CA SER A 113 -3.58 -8.68 -13.64
C SER A 113 -2.16 -9.22 -13.33
N THR A 114 -1.66 -8.93 -12.14
CA THR A 114 -0.44 -9.50 -11.57
C THR A 114 -0.72 -9.83 -10.11
N ALA A 115 -0.35 -11.03 -9.66
CA ALA A 115 -0.53 -11.49 -8.29
C ALA A 115 0.69 -12.30 -7.82
N THR A 116 1.73 -11.60 -7.37
CA THR A 116 2.86 -12.19 -6.66
C THR A 116 2.69 -11.90 -5.17
N TYR A 117 2.50 -12.93 -4.37
CA TYR A 117 2.33 -12.83 -2.93
C TYR A 117 3.67 -13.03 -2.22
N PRO A 118 3.87 -12.42 -1.03
CA PRO A 118 5.10 -12.62 -0.25
C PRO A 118 5.28 -14.07 0.19
N ASN A 119 6.50 -14.44 0.53
CA ASN A 119 6.73 -15.73 1.18
C ASN A 119 6.00 -15.82 2.52
N GLN A 120 5.75 -17.04 2.98
CA GLN A 120 5.21 -17.24 4.32
C GLN A 120 6.21 -16.71 5.37
N ASN A 121 5.67 -16.01 6.39
CA ASN A 121 6.44 -15.34 7.43
C ASN A 121 7.37 -14.23 6.92
N GLU A 122 7.12 -13.68 5.73
CA GLU A 122 7.89 -12.54 5.22
C GLU A 122 7.69 -11.31 6.11
N SER A 123 8.79 -10.71 6.53
CA SER A 123 8.81 -9.43 7.24
C SER A 123 9.15 -8.31 6.27
N ILE A 124 8.41 -7.21 6.32
CA ILE A 124 8.57 -6.05 5.42
C ILE A 124 8.92 -4.78 6.18
N GLU A 125 8.98 -3.66 5.48
CA GLU A 125 9.42 -2.37 6.04
C GLU A 125 8.33 -1.64 6.87
N VAL A 126 7.07 -2.12 6.87
CA VAL A 126 6.03 -1.61 7.78
C VAL A 126 6.35 -2.01 9.21
N ASN A 127 6.18 -1.06 10.15
CA ASN A 127 6.49 -1.24 11.58
C ASN A 127 7.96 -1.58 11.87
N ASP A 128 8.88 -1.24 10.95
CA ASP A 128 10.32 -1.30 11.17
C ASP A 128 10.80 0.06 11.71
N ASN A 129 11.41 0.07 12.90
CA ASN A 129 11.89 1.29 13.54
C ASN A 129 13.10 1.95 12.86
N ASN A 130 13.67 1.30 11.85
CA ASN A 130 14.75 1.87 11.03
C ASN A 130 14.23 2.54 9.76
N THR A 131 12.91 2.52 9.52
CA THR A 131 12.30 3.08 8.32
C THR A 131 11.37 4.25 8.60
N ASN A 132 11.21 5.12 7.61
CA ASN A 132 10.22 6.18 7.65
C ASN A 132 8.95 5.74 6.96
N GLN A 133 7.83 5.88 7.65
CA GLN A 133 6.51 5.80 7.04
C GLN A 133 6.12 7.15 6.48
N ARG A 134 5.53 7.13 5.27
CA ARG A 134 5.00 8.34 4.62
C ARG A 134 3.56 8.13 4.18
N ILE A 135 2.81 9.20 4.26
CA ILE A 135 1.49 9.33 3.66
C ILE A 135 1.61 10.38 2.58
N GLY A 136 1.30 9.99 1.34
CA GLY A 136 1.35 10.89 0.20
C GLY A 136 2.69 10.99 -0.53
N ALA A 137 3.67 10.13 -0.21
CA ALA A 137 4.92 10.06 -0.97
C ALA A 137 5.60 8.69 -0.85
N LEU A 138 6.40 8.30 -1.84
CA LEU A 138 7.30 7.14 -1.72
C LEU A 138 8.61 7.56 -1.06
N ASN A 139 9.30 8.47 -1.65
CA ASN A 139 10.54 9.06 -1.16
C ASN A 139 10.42 10.59 -1.22
N THR A 140 11.06 11.22 -2.20
CA THR A 140 10.98 12.67 -2.44
C THR A 140 10.54 12.98 -3.87
N ASP A 141 10.01 12.01 -4.59
CA ASP A 141 9.77 12.09 -6.04
C ASP A 141 8.32 11.78 -6.47
N THR A 142 7.69 10.77 -5.92
CA THR A 142 6.32 10.39 -6.31
C THR A 142 5.31 10.76 -5.23
N PHE A 143 4.45 11.74 -5.54
CA PHE A 143 3.54 12.34 -4.56
C PHE A 143 2.08 12.04 -4.88
N PHE A 144 1.26 11.94 -3.83
CA PHE A 144 -0.18 11.89 -3.94
C PHE A 144 -0.74 13.24 -4.41
N GLN A 145 -1.61 13.18 -5.41
CA GLN A 145 -2.33 14.32 -5.97
C GLN A 145 -3.83 14.09 -5.78
N GLY A 146 -4.36 14.55 -4.67
CA GLY A 146 -5.75 14.31 -4.33
C GLY A 146 -6.09 14.77 -2.93
N VAL A 147 -7.20 14.27 -2.43
CA VAL A 147 -7.67 14.49 -1.06
C VAL A 147 -7.71 13.15 -0.35
N ALA A 148 -7.02 13.05 0.79
CA ALA A 148 -7.16 11.94 1.73
C ALA A 148 -7.97 12.41 2.93
N SER A 149 -8.99 11.66 3.32
CA SER A 149 -9.84 12.02 4.45
C SER A 149 -9.45 11.28 5.73
N TYR A 150 -9.22 9.99 5.63
CA TYR A 150 -8.92 9.14 6.78
C TYR A 150 -7.80 8.17 6.40
N VAL A 151 -6.75 8.15 7.20
CA VAL A 151 -5.65 7.20 7.04
C VAL A 151 -5.42 6.52 8.38
N ALA A 152 -5.46 5.19 8.40
CA ALA A 152 -5.18 4.40 9.59
C ALA A 152 -4.17 3.30 9.28
N GLN A 153 -3.34 3.00 10.27
CA GLN A 153 -2.53 1.79 10.30
C GLN A 153 -2.75 1.10 11.66
N ILE A 154 -3.14 -0.15 11.62
CA ILE A 154 -3.37 -1.00 12.78
C ILE A 154 -2.27 -2.06 12.80
N ASP A 155 -1.56 -2.13 13.91
CA ASP A 155 -0.47 -3.07 14.13
C ASP A 155 -0.99 -4.39 14.72
N GLY A 156 -0.41 -5.50 14.28
CA GLY A 156 -0.67 -6.83 14.84
C GLY A 156 -2.01 -7.47 14.47
N THR A 157 -2.81 -6.84 13.60
CA THR A 157 -4.13 -7.37 13.22
C THR A 157 -4.37 -7.27 11.71
N GLN A 158 -4.92 -8.34 11.14
CA GLN A 158 -5.48 -8.35 9.79
C GLN A 158 -6.98 -8.05 9.89
N GLU A 159 -7.32 -6.76 9.95
CA GLU A 159 -8.73 -6.32 9.98
C GLU A 159 -9.37 -6.43 8.60
N LEU A 160 -10.59 -6.94 8.57
CA LEU A 160 -11.43 -7.02 7.38
C LEU A 160 -12.55 -5.98 7.51
N PRO A 161 -12.92 -5.28 6.42
CA PRO A 161 -14.01 -4.32 6.44
C PRO A 161 -15.38 -4.96 6.57
#